data_dfd962129f11900b46eae0ad7f85d7fe
#
_entry.id   dfd962129f11900b46eae0ad7f85d7fe
#
_cell.length_a   1.000
_cell.length_b   1.000
_cell.length_c   1.000
_cell.angle_alpha   90.00
_cell.angle_beta   90.00
_cell.angle_gamma   90.00
#
_symmetry.space_group_name_H-M   'P 1'
#
loop_
_entity.id
_entity.type
_entity.pdbx_description
1 polymer ?
#
loop_
_entity_poly.entity_id
_entity_poly.type
_entity_poly.pdbx_seq_one_letter_code
_entity_poly.pdbx_strand_id
1 'polypeptide(L)'
;MASEFQRKKVSGVFQAMDVDGDGRLTEADFQALARRWTDVAGSVDPERLAAVMTGWWPVLQAASGPDGDNAVTLDEVLLVVESLGDRADAVSATADAMFEAVDLNGDGLISRSEYGVLVETWNGTPTATDEIFPRLDLDGDGHLTRDEFRTHWTEFWAGDNPSAPGTYVFGALVE
;
A
#
# COMPACT_ATOMS: atom_id res chain seq x y z
N MET A 1 4.91 19.76 4.57
CA MET A 1 3.49 19.53 4.92
C MET A 1 2.81 18.81 3.78
N ALA A 2 2.11 17.70 4.07
CA ALA A 2 1.46 16.92 3.02
C ALA A 2 0.40 17.76 2.30
N SER A 3 0.34 17.63 0.98
CA SER A 3 -0.66 18.33 0.17
C SER A 3 -2.07 17.76 0.41
N GLU A 4 -3.09 18.51 0.02
CA GLU A 4 -4.47 18.00 0.04
C GLU A 4 -4.61 16.73 -0.79
N PHE A 5 -3.88 16.66 -1.89
CA PHE A 5 -3.88 15.50 -2.76
C PHE A 5 -3.26 14.27 -2.09
N GLN A 6 -2.11 14.44 -1.44
CA GLN A 6 -1.50 13.35 -0.65
C GLN A 6 -2.43 12.91 0.48
N ARG A 7 -3.04 13.86 1.17
CA ARG A 7 -4.00 13.55 2.23
C ARG A 7 -5.16 12.72 1.69
N LYS A 8 -5.69 13.07 0.54
CA LYS A 8 -6.77 12.32 -0.11
C LYS A 8 -6.35 10.89 -0.44
N LYS A 9 -5.18 10.70 -1.04
CA LYS A 9 -4.66 9.36 -1.37
C LYS A 9 -4.50 8.50 -0.11
N VAL A 10 -3.79 9.04 0.86
CA VAL A 10 -3.43 8.32 2.08
C VAL A 10 -4.68 8.05 2.93
N SER A 11 -5.64 8.96 2.94
CA SER A 11 -6.90 8.81 3.67
C SER A 11 -7.66 7.55 3.26
N GLY A 12 -7.75 7.26 1.95
CA GLY A 12 -8.40 6.05 1.46
C GLY A 12 -7.70 4.78 1.94
N VAL A 13 -6.38 4.76 1.88
CA VAL A 13 -5.56 3.63 2.36
C VAL A 13 -5.66 3.50 3.88
N PHE A 14 -5.62 4.62 4.59
CA PHE A 14 -5.76 4.66 6.05
C PHE A 14 -7.08 3.99 6.49
N GLN A 15 -8.18 4.34 5.84
CA GLN A 15 -9.49 3.75 6.13
C GLN A 15 -9.49 2.24 5.88
N ALA A 16 -8.80 1.78 4.84
CA ALA A 16 -8.68 0.35 4.55
C ALA A 16 -7.84 -0.38 5.60
N MET A 17 -6.83 0.29 6.16
CA MET A 17 -5.97 -0.27 7.21
C MET A 17 -6.60 -0.24 8.59
N ASP A 18 -7.51 0.70 8.84
CA ASP A 18 -8.25 0.84 10.10
C ASP A 18 -9.36 -0.21 10.15
N VAL A 19 -8.99 -1.40 10.59
CA VAL A 19 -9.86 -2.59 10.52
C VAL A 19 -11.09 -2.46 11.41
N ASP A 20 -10.95 -1.82 12.58
CA ASP A 20 -12.06 -1.63 13.52
C ASP A 20 -12.84 -0.32 13.30
N GLY A 21 -12.36 0.55 12.42
CA GLY A 21 -13.07 1.79 12.06
C GLY A 21 -13.09 2.87 13.13
N ASP A 22 -12.12 2.88 14.05
CA ASP A 22 -12.09 3.85 15.15
C ASP A 22 -11.39 5.17 14.79
N GLY A 23 -10.87 5.28 13.57
CA GLY A 23 -10.17 6.47 13.10
C GLY A 23 -8.69 6.52 13.50
N ARG A 24 -8.15 5.43 13.98
CA ARG A 24 -6.75 5.31 14.41
C ARG A 24 -6.16 3.98 13.96
N LEU A 25 -4.85 3.96 13.75
CA LEU A 25 -4.13 2.71 13.49
C LEU A 25 -3.42 2.26 14.76
N THR A 26 -3.53 0.98 15.06
CA THR A 26 -2.84 0.32 16.17
C THR A 26 -2.00 -0.82 15.63
N GLU A 27 -1.14 -1.38 16.48
CA GLU A 27 -0.39 -2.58 16.11
C GLU A 27 -1.33 -3.73 15.72
N ALA A 28 -2.50 -3.83 16.35
CA ALA A 28 -3.49 -4.86 16.03
C ALA A 28 -4.01 -4.74 14.59
N ASP A 29 -4.19 -3.51 14.09
CA ASP A 29 -4.58 -3.27 12.69
C ASP A 29 -3.53 -3.77 11.71
N PHE A 30 -2.25 -3.50 12.00
CA PHE A 30 -1.15 -4.00 11.19
C PHE A 30 -1.05 -5.52 11.22
N GLN A 31 -1.26 -6.13 12.37
CA GLN A 31 -1.27 -7.60 12.50
C GLN A 31 -2.44 -8.20 11.73
N ALA A 32 -3.62 -7.60 11.79
CA ALA A 32 -4.79 -8.05 11.04
C ALA A 32 -4.57 -7.93 9.53
N LEU A 33 -3.97 -6.83 9.09
CA LEU A 33 -3.63 -6.61 7.69
C LEU A 33 -2.59 -7.62 7.21
N ALA A 34 -1.55 -7.86 8.02
CA ALA A 34 -0.52 -8.86 7.71
C ALA A 34 -1.12 -10.26 7.56
N ARG A 35 -2.05 -10.65 8.43
CA ARG A 35 -2.75 -11.95 8.31
C ARG A 35 -3.56 -12.04 7.03
N ARG A 36 -4.28 -10.97 6.68
CA ARG A 36 -5.06 -10.90 5.43
C ARG A 36 -4.15 -11.14 4.22
N TRP A 37 -3.00 -10.50 4.20
CA TRP A 37 -2.03 -10.64 3.12
C TRP A 37 -1.36 -12.01 3.09
N THR A 38 -1.04 -12.60 4.26
CA THR A 38 -0.45 -13.93 4.31
C THR A 38 -1.42 -15.01 3.84
N ASP A 39 -2.73 -14.80 4.02
CA ASP A 39 -3.74 -15.72 3.50
C ASP A 39 -3.80 -15.71 1.97
N VAL A 40 -3.40 -14.61 1.34
CA VAL A 40 -3.36 -14.48 -0.13
C VAL A 40 -2.00 -14.94 -0.69
N ALA A 41 -0.95 -14.93 0.13
CA ALA A 41 0.44 -15.03 -0.28
C ALA A 41 0.69 -15.97 -1.47
N GLY A 42 1.21 -15.39 -2.56
CA GLY A 42 1.62 -16.11 -3.75
C GLY A 42 3.00 -16.74 -3.56
N SER A 43 4.01 -16.15 -4.22
CA SER A 43 5.39 -16.66 -4.17
C SER A 43 6.21 -16.16 -2.97
N VAL A 44 5.69 -15.22 -2.20
CA VAL A 44 6.43 -14.62 -1.08
C VAL A 44 6.35 -15.49 0.18
N ASP A 45 7.43 -15.49 0.97
CA ASP A 45 7.46 -16.09 2.30
C ASP A 45 6.48 -15.33 3.23
N PRO A 46 5.47 -16.01 3.81
CA PRO A 46 4.52 -15.35 4.70
C PRO A 46 5.15 -14.65 5.90
N GLU A 47 6.22 -15.20 6.46
CA GLU A 47 6.93 -14.59 7.59
C GLU A 47 7.62 -13.28 7.16
N ARG A 48 8.22 -13.26 5.97
CA ARG A 48 8.84 -12.07 5.40
C ARG A 48 7.80 -10.99 5.14
N LEU A 49 6.66 -11.37 4.56
CA LEU A 49 5.57 -10.44 4.26
C LEU A 49 5.03 -9.79 5.54
N ALA A 50 4.76 -10.60 6.57
CA ALA A 50 4.31 -10.12 7.86
C ALA A 50 5.33 -9.17 8.49
N ALA A 51 6.63 -9.50 8.42
CA ALA A 51 7.70 -8.67 8.95
C ALA A 51 7.79 -7.31 8.22
N VAL A 52 7.63 -7.29 6.91
CA VAL A 52 7.63 -6.05 6.13
C VAL A 52 6.44 -5.16 6.52
N MET A 53 5.26 -5.73 6.64
CA MET A 53 4.05 -4.96 6.98
C MET A 53 4.10 -4.44 8.41
N THR A 54 4.41 -5.30 9.39
CA THR A 54 4.46 -4.89 10.79
C THR A 54 5.68 -4.02 11.10
N GLY A 55 6.73 -4.08 10.28
CA GLY A 55 7.92 -3.24 10.41
C GLY A 55 7.65 -1.75 10.26
N TRP A 56 6.55 -1.36 9.63
CA TRP A 56 6.14 0.03 9.54
C TRP A 56 5.56 0.56 10.85
N TRP A 57 5.07 -0.32 11.72
CA TRP A 57 4.46 0.10 12.98
C TRP A 57 5.42 0.91 13.87
N PRO A 58 6.67 0.45 14.15
CA PRO A 58 7.60 1.26 14.94
C PRO A 58 7.91 2.63 14.30
N VAL A 59 7.94 2.70 12.97
CA VAL A 59 8.18 3.95 12.23
C VAL A 59 7.03 4.93 12.47
N LEU A 60 5.80 4.47 12.37
CA LEU A 60 4.60 5.26 12.61
C LEU A 60 4.49 5.66 14.08
N GLN A 61 4.76 4.73 14.97
CA GLN A 61 4.72 4.98 16.42
C GLN A 61 5.74 6.05 16.83
N ALA A 62 6.92 6.05 16.23
CA ALA A 62 7.93 7.07 16.48
C ALA A 62 7.47 8.47 16.04
N ALA A 63 6.61 8.55 15.02
CA ALA A 63 6.06 9.81 14.53
C ALA A 63 4.91 10.34 15.40
N SER A 64 4.27 9.47 16.20
CA SER A 64 3.13 9.86 17.05
C SER A 64 3.55 10.68 18.29
N GLY A 65 4.85 10.80 18.53
CA GLY A 65 5.38 11.64 19.60
C GLY A 65 5.31 11.00 21.00
N PRO A 66 5.61 11.76 22.04
CA PRO A 66 5.78 11.23 23.39
C PRO A 66 4.49 10.90 24.12
N ASP A 67 3.34 11.23 23.58
CA ASP A 67 2.04 10.99 24.22
C ASP A 67 1.66 9.51 24.27
N GLY A 68 2.30 8.70 23.44
CA GLY A 68 2.40 7.25 23.57
C GLY A 68 1.11 6.48 23.81
N ASP A 69 0.01 6.87 23.17
CA ASP A 69 -1.27 6.19 23.32
C ASP A 69 -1.38 4.88 22.51
N ASN A 70 -0.27 4.45 21.89
CA ASN A 70 -0.21 3.24 21.05
C ASN A 70 -1.18 3.25 19.87
N ALA A 71 -1.58 4.43 19.42
CA ALA A 71 -2.43 4.60 18.25
C ALA A 71 -1.91 5.76 17.40
N VAL A 72 -2.12 5.68 16.10
CA VAL A 72 -1.61 6.64 15.13
C VAL A 72 -2.78 7.21 14.32
N THR A 73 -2.88 8.53 14.27
CA THR A 73 -3.90 9.24 13.49
C THR A 73 -3.44 9.42 12.04
N LEU A 74 -4.37 9.81 11.17
CA LEU A 74 -4.06 10.13 9.78
C LEU A 74 -2.99 11.24 9.68
N ASP A 75 -3.06 12.27 10.52
CA ASP A 75 -2.08 13.36 10.50
C ASP A 75 -0.67 12.86 10.82
N GLU A 76 -0.54 11.94 11.76
CA GLU A 76 0.73 11.32 12.11
C GLU A 76 1.26 10.41 11.00
N VAL A 77 0.37 9.67 10.33
CA VAL A 77 0.75 8.89 9.14
C VAL A 77 1.29 9.82 8.05
N LEU A 78 0.67 10.96 7.83
CA LEU A 78 1.12 11.93 6.83
C LEU A 78 2.51 12.49 7.15
N LEU A 79 2.88 12.62 8.42
CA LEU A 79 4.25 13.00 8.80
C LEU A 79 5.28 11.96 8.32
N VAL A 80 4.95 10.68 8.41
CA VAL A 80 5.80 9.62 7.88
C VAL A 80 5.83 9.67 6.35
N VAL A 81 4.68 9.89 5.71
CA VAL A 81 4.59 10.00 4.24
C VAL A 81 5.52 11.11 3.72
N GLU A 82 5.57 12.24 4.39
CA GLU A 82 6.48 13.34 4.03
C GLU A 82 7.96 12.93 4.07
N SER A 83 8.32 11.97 4.90
CA SER A 83 9.71 11.50 5.05
C SER A 83 10.06 10.31 4.16
N LEU A 84 9.10 9.81 3.36
CA LEU A 84 9.33 8.59 2.57
C LEU A 84 10.37 8.76 1.46
N GLY A 85 10.59 9.98 0.99
CA GLY A 85 11.67 10.27 0.05
C GLY A 85 13.05 9.88 0.61
N ASP A 86 13.25 10.01 1.92
CA ASP A 86 14.47 9.61 2.62
C ASP A 86 14.50 8.13 2.98
N ARG A 87 13.42 7.40 2.71
CA ARG A 87 13.23 5.99 3.05
C ARG A 87 12.96 5.14 1.80
N ALA A 88 13.55 5.53 0.67
CA ALA A 88 13.30 4.88 -0.63
C ALA A 88 13.52 3.37 -0.58
N ASP A 89 14.53 2.90 0.14
CA ASP A 89 14.83 1.46 0.27
C ASP A 89 13.69 0.71 0.98
N ALA A 90 13.11 1.30 2.02
CA ALA A 90 11.99 0.70 2.74
C ALA A 90 10.72 0.67 1.89
N VAL A 91 10.47 1.74 1.14
CA VAL A 91 9.33 1.82 0.21
C VAL A 91 9.47 0.76 -0.88
N SER A 92 10.66 0.61 -1.48
CA SER A 92 10.93 -0.39 -2.51
C SER A 92 10.81 -1.81 -1.96
N ALA A 93 11.31 -2.07 -0.75
CA ALA A 93 11.21 -3.39 -0.12
C ALA A 93 9.73 -3.77 0.10
N THR A 94 8.90 -2.82 0.51
CA THR A 94 7.46 -3.03 0.67
C THR A 94 6.80 -3.33 -0.68
N ALA A 95 7.14 -2.56 -1.72
CA ALA A 95 6.64 -2.80 -3.07
C ALA A 95 6.98 -4.21 -3.55
N ASP A 96 8.22 -4.65 -3.35
CA ASP A 96 8.66 -6.00 -3.74
C ASP A 96 7.88 -7.09 -3.00
N ALA A 97 7.66 -6.92 -1.70
CA ALA A 97 6.89 -7.88 -0.92
C ALA A 97 5.43 -7.97 -1.38
N MET A 98 4.82 -6.82 -1.68
CA MET A 98 3.45 -6.78 -2.22
C MET A 98 3.38 -7.41 -3.59
N PHE A 99 4.34 -7.12 -4.47
CA PHE A 99 4.43 -7.71 -5.81
C PHE A 99 4.48 -9.24 -5.72
N GLU A 100 5.40 -9.76 -4.91
CA GLU A 100 5.55 -11.20 -4.73
C GLU A 100 4.30 -11.85 -4.12
N ALA A 101 3.62 -11.14 -3.23
CA ALA A 101 2.41 -11.64 -2.59
C ALA A 101 1.26 -11.86 -3.57
N VAL A 102 1.15 -11.01 -4.60
CA VAL A 102 0.06 -11.11 -5.59
C VAL A 102 0.45 -11.79 -6.88
N ASP A 103 1.74 -12.08 -7.09
CA ASP A 103 2.22 -12.92 -8.20
C ASP A 103 1.88 -14.39 -7.88
N LEU A 104 0.62 -14.75 -8.05
CA LEU A 104 0.07 -16.04 -7.59
C LEU A 104 0.60 -17.22 -8.40
N ASN A 105 0.93 -17.00 -9.67
CA ASN A 105 1.44 -18.04 -10.56
C ASN A 105 2.97 -18.09 -10.63
N GLY A 106 3.66 -17.14 -10.00
CA GLY A 106 5.13 -17.11 -9.94
C GLY A 106 5.81 -16.78 -11.27
N ASP A 107 5.12 -16.07 -12.17
CA ASP A 107 5.67 -15.74 -13.50
C ASP A 107 6.51 -14.45 -13.53
N GLY A 108 6.60 -13.75 -12.39
CA GLY A 108 7.35 -12.49 -12.29
C GLY A 108 6.61 -11.28 -12.85
N LEU A 109 5.31 -11.42 -13.10
CA LEU A 109 4.44 -10.37 -13.63
C LEU A 109 3.15 -10.30 -12.82
N ILE A 110 2.51 -9.14 -12.80
CA ILE A 110 1.16 -8.99 -12.22
C ILE A 110 0.16 -8.88 -13.37
N SER A 111 -0.73 -9.86 -13.48
CA SER A 111 -1.84 -9.84 -14.43
C SER A 111 -2.97 -8.94 -13.90
N ARG A 112 -3.95 -8.68 -14.77
CA ARG A 112 -5.15 -7.94 -14.38
C ARG A 112 -5.88 -8.61 -13.20
N SER A 113 -6.00 -9.93 -13.24
CA SER A 113 -6.64 -10.71 -12.16
C SER A 113 -5.86 -10.61 -10.86
N GLU A 114 -4.55 -10.70 -10.92
CA GLU A 114 -3.68 -10.58 -9.74
C GLU A 114 -3.72 -9.16 -9.17
N TYR A 115 -3.76 -8.14 -10.01
CA TYR A 115 -3.96 -6.77 -9.56
C TYR A 115 -5.29 -6.61 -8.83
N GLY A 116 -6.35 -7.23 -9.33
CA GLY A 116 -7.65 -7.26 -8.65
C GLY A 116 -7.54 -7.83 -7.25
N VAL A 117 -6.78 -8.92 -7.09
CA VAL A 117 -6.52 -9.54 -5.77
C VAL A 117 -5.80 -8.55 -4.85
N LEU A 118 -4.81 -7.81 -5.36
CA LEU A 118 -4.11 -6.79 -4.57
C LEU A 118 -5.08 -5.76 -4.00
N VAL A 119 -5.92 -5.17 -4.86
CA VAL A 119 -6.84 -4.10 -4.47
C VAL A 119 -7.90 -4.62 -3.50
N GLU A 120 -8.47 -5.78 -3.77
CA GLU A 120 -9.47 -6.40 -2.91
C GLU A 120 -8.91 -6.81 -1.55
N THR A 121 -7.68 -7.32 -1.53
CA THR A 121 -7.01 -7.69 -0.28
C THR A 121 -6.71 -6.46 0.56
N TRP A 122 -6.24 -5.40 -0.08
CA TRP A 122 -5.95 -4.16 0.63
C TRP A 122 -7.22 -3.52 1.20
N ASN A 123 -8.26 -3.42 0.39
CA ASN A 123 -9.52 -2.78 0.80
C ASN A 123 -10.40 -3.66 1.68
N GLY A 124 -10.21 -4.98 1.64
CA GLY A 124 -11.02 -5.95 2.36
C GLY A 124 -12.41 -6.17 1.76
N THR A 125 -12.68 -5.60 0.59
CA THR A 125 -13.97 -5.72 -0.12
C THR A 125 -13.72 -5.82 -1.62
N PRO A 126 -14.63 -6.47 -2.38
CA PRO A 126 -14.54 -6.48 -3.84
C PRO A 126 -14.52 -5.05 -4.41
N THR A 127 -13.58 -4.80 -5.30
CA THR A 127 -13.37 -3.47 -5.89
C THR A 127 -13.17 -3.61 -7.40
N ALA A 128 -13.87 -2.78 -8.17
CA ALA A 128 -13.72 -2.77 -9.63
C ALA A 128 -12.36 -2.18 -10.03
N THR A 129 -11.60 -2.93 -10.82
CA THR A 129 -10.25 -2.55 -11.26
C THR A 129 -10.10 -2.48 -12.78
N ASP A 130 -11.14 -2.82 -13.53
CA ASP A 130 -11.08 -2.95 -15.00
C ASP A 130 -10.70 -1.65 -15.71
N GLU A 131 -11.10 -0.51 -15.16
CA GLU A 131 -10.78 0.81 -15.73
C GLU A 131 -9.43 1.34 -15.22
N ILE A 132 -8.95 0.80 -14.10
CA ILE A 132 -7.72 1.26 -13.44
C ILE A 132 -6.49 0.56 -14.01
N PHE A 133 -6.56 -0.76 -14.20
CA PHE A 133 -5.42 -1.55 -14.66
C PHE A 133 -4.77 -0.98 -15.94
N PRO A 134 -5.54 -0.58 -16.99
CA PRO A 134 -4.92 -0.01 -18.19
C PRO A 134 -4.14 1.28 -17.95
N ARG A 135 -4.41 2.00 -16.88
CA ARG A 135 -3.67 3.21 -16.51
C ARG A 135 -2.32 2.88 -15.90
N LEU A 136 -2.20 1.71 -15.29
CA LEU A 136 -0.97 1.23 -14.65
C LEU A 136 -0.09 0.46 -15.65
N ASP A 137 -0.70 -0.23 -16.60
CA ASP A 137 -0.04 -0.98 -17.65
C ASP A 137 0.44 -0.01 -18.75
N LEU A 138 1.62 0.56 -18.56
CA LEU A 138 2.13 1.65 -19.39
C LEU A 138 2.48 1.22 -20.81
N ASP A 139 2.92 -0.02 -20.99
CA ASP A 139 3.31 -0.57 -22.29
C ASP A 139 2.18 -1.35 -22.98
N GLY A 140 1.06 -1.55 -22.30
CA GLY A 140 -0.13 -2.17 -22.87
C GLY A 140 -0.01 -3.67 -23.11
N ASP A 141 0.91 -4.37 -22.43
CA ASP A 141 1.13 -5.81 -22.61
C ASP A 141 0.18 -6.70 -21.78
N GLY A 142 -0.67 -6.10 -20.98
CA GLY A 142 -1.63 -6.82 -20.13
C GLY A 142 -1.08 -7.28 -18.79
N HIS A 143 0.12 -6.84 -18.44
CA HIS A 143 0.80 -7.21 -17.21
C HIS A 143 1.58 -6.04 -16.63
N LEU A 144 1.89 -6.09 -15.33
CA LEU A 144 2.81 -5.15 -14.69
C LEU A 144 4.11 -5.88 -14.36
N THR A 145 5.23 -5.28 -14.74
CA THR A 145 6.55 -5.75 -14.33
C THR A 145 6.86 -5.27 -12.91
N ARG A 146 7.86 -5.86 -12.29
CA ARG A 146 8.32 -5.43 -10.96
C ARG A 146 8.73 -3.95 -10.96
N ASP A 147 9.42 -3.49 -12.01
CA ASP A 147 9.86 -2.09 -12.11
C ASP A 147 8.68 -1.14 -12.27
N GLU A 148 7.68 -1.47 -13.08
CA GLU A 148 6.46 -0.69 -13.21
C GLU A 148 5.72 -0.61 -11.87
N PHE A 149 5.58 -1.72 -11.18
CA PHE A 149 4.92 -1.77 -9.88
C PHE A 149 5.66 -0.94 -8.84
N ARG A 150 6.99 -1.04 -8.75
CA ARG A 150 7.80 -0.19 -7.86
C ARG A 150 7.58 1.29 -8.13
N THR A 151 7.58 1.67 -9.41
CA THR A 151 7.36 3.05 -9.82
C THR A 151 6.00 3.53 -9.35
N HIS A 152 4.95 2.75 -9.58
CA HIS A 152 3.59 3.10 -9.15
C HIS A 152 3.46 3.17 -7.63
N TRP A 153 4.05 2.23 -6.92
CA TRP A 153 4.04 2.22 -5.46
C TRP A 153 4.72 3.47 -4.90
N THR A 154 5.88 3.83 -5.44
CA THR A 154 6.62 5.03 -5.02
C THR A 154 5.86 6.31 -5.36
N GLU A 155 5.26 6.38 -6.55
CA GLU A 155 4.43 7.53 -6.96
C GLU A 155 3.25 7.73 -6.02
N PHE A 156 2.64 6.65 -5.55
CA PHE A 156 1.52 6.75 -4.63
C PHE A 156 1.97 7.29 -3.27
N TRP A 157 2.98 6.68 -2.67
CA TRP A 157 3.37 6.98 -1.29
C TRP A 157 4.21 8.24 -1.17
N ALA A 158 5.19 8.42 -2.05
CA ALA A 158 6.14 9.53 -1.97
C ALA A 158 5.85 10.66 -2.97
N GLY A 159 5.01 10.42 -3.98
CA GLY A 159 4.71 11.39 -5.02
C GLY A 159 3.51 12.28 -4.68
N ASP A 160 3.47 13.43 -5.33
CA ASP A 160 2.40 14.42 -5.16
C ASP A 160 1.87 14.91 -6.51
N ASN A 161 1.91 14.04 -7.50
CA ASN A 161 1.45 14.36 -8.86
C ASN A 161 0.13 13.64 -9.15
N PRO A 162 -1.00 14.39 -9.23
CA PRO A 162 -2.31 13.77 -9.49
C PRO A 162 -2.42 13.12 -10.88
N SER A 163 -1.52 13.43 -11.78
CA SER A 163 -1.48 12.82 -13.12
C SER A 163 -0.61 11.56 -13.18
N ALA A 164 0.10 11.23 -12.10
CA ALA A 164 0.93 10.03 -12.08
C ALA A 164 0.07 8.76 -12.07
N PRO A 165 0.39 7.76 -12.91
CA PRO A 165 -0.38 6.50 -12.92
C PRO A 165 -0.44 5.81 -11.57
N GLY A 166 0.64 5.87 -10.78
CA GLY A 166 0.73 5.27 -9.44
C GLY A 166 -0.29 5.79 -8.45
N THR A 167 -0.90 6.95 -8.72
CA THR A 167 -2.03 7.47 -7.94
C THR A 167 -3.14 6.42 -7.75
N TYR A 168 -3.29 5.51 -8.70
CA TYR A 168 -4.36 4.52 -8.74
C TYR A 168 -3.89 3.12 -8.35
N VAL A 169 -2.70 2.97 -7.77
CA VAL A 169 -2.13 1.65 -7.45
C VAL A 169 -3.01 0.84 -6.46
N PHE A 170 -3.81 1.50 -5.65
CA PHE A 170 -4.80 0.87 -4.76
C PHE A 170 -6.24 0.95 -5.29
N GLY A 171 -6.40 1.25 -6.57
CA GLY A 171 -7.70 1.43 -7.19
C GLY A 171 -8.10 2.91 -7.31
N ALA A 172 -9.37 3.18 -7.58
CA ALA A 172 -9.86 4.55 -7.70
C ALA A 172 -9.77 5.28 -6.36
N LEU A 173 -9.46 6.58 -6.42
CA LEU A 173 -9.46 7.40 -5.22
C LEU A 173 -10.87 7.56 -4.66
N VAL A 174 -10.99 7.53 -3.34
CA VAL A 174 -12.27 7.80 -2.67
C VAL A 174 -12.59 9.29 -2.79
N GLU A 175 -13.81 9.62 -3.18
CA GLU A 175 -14.27 11.01 -3.31
C GLU A 175 -14.75 11.58 -1.97
#